data_1dcdde73c5bfa7f59c24945d613636bd
#
_entry.id   1dcdde73c5bfa7f59c24945d613636bd
#
_cell.length_a   1.000
_cell.length_b   1.000
_cell.length_c   1.000
_cell.angle_alpha   90.00
_cell.angle_beta   90.00
_cell.angle_gamma   90.00
#
_symmetry.space_group_name_H-M   'P 1'
#
loop_
_entity.id
_entity.type
_entity.pdbx_description
1 polymer ?
#
loop_
_entity_poly.entity_id
_entity_poly.type
_entity_poly.pdbx_seq_one_letter_code
_entity_poly.pdbx_strand_id
1 'polypeptide(L)'
;MVDDNVNLVGMVKEYFKNHDVISIDYTANDGLEGMKVIEEKKDEIDAVILDLIMPNKDGMYVLETMKSRKIFLPVIVATSYNASDVIREVSEYGVNYFILKPFELSDLEKRILDINKKKKKESKNIDFYHNNLQISITKILHELGIPSHIKGYQYIREAIGIIYEHPETIGGITKELYPELAEKFDTTVSRVERAIRHAIEVAWSR
;
A
#
# COMPACT_ATOMS: atom_id res chain seq x y z
N MET A 1 10.58 -11.14 11.73
CA MET A 1 9.12 -11.24 11.75
C MET A 1 8.62 -10.95 13.16
N VAL A 2 7.62 -10.07 13.29
CA VAL A 2 7.00 -9.68 14.58
C VAL A 2 5.53 -10.09 14.49
N ASP A 3 5.13 -11.13 15.25
CA ASP A 3 3.82 -11.75 15.16
C ASP A 3 3.61 -12.66 16.37
N ASP A 4 2.52 -12.55 17.09
CA ASP A 4 2.22 -13.33 18.29
C ASP A 4 1.76 -14.77 17.98
N ASN A 5 1.43 -15.04 16.72
CA ASN A 5 1.05 -16.37 16.27
C ASN A 5 2.30 -17.25 16.02
N VAL A 6 2.76 -17.92 17.07
CA VAL A 6 3.94 -18.80 17.05
C VAL A 6 3.85 -19.87 15.95
N ASN A 7 2.64 -20.39 15.66
CA ASN A 7 2.46 -21.39 14.62
C ASN A 7 2.71 -20.79 13.22
N LEU A 8 2.19 -19.60 12.94
CA LEU A 8 2.43 -18.91 11.68
C LEU A 8 3.92 -18.58 11.53
N VAL A 9 4.56 -18.05 12.58
CA VAL A 9 6.01 -17.79 12.60
C VAL A 9 6.80 -19.05 12.29
N GLY A 10 6.43 -20.18 12.90
CA GLY A 10 7.05 -21.49 12.66
C GLY A 10 6.91 -21.95 11.21
N MET A 11 5.69 -21.82 10.63
CA MET A 11 5.42 -22.16 9.23
C MET A 11 6.24 -21.29 8.26
N VAL A 12 6.31 -19.99 8.50
CA VAL A 12 7.10 -19.06 7.68
C VAL A 12 8.59 -19.39 7.77
N LYS A 13 9.13 -19.65 8.98
CA LYS A 13 10.54 -20.05 9.16
C LYS A 13 10.85 -21.36 8.42
N GLU A 14 10.00 -22.37 8.53
CA GLU A 14 10.23 -23.65 7.85
C GLU A 14 10.15 -23.52 6.33
N TYR A 15 9.22 -22.71 5.81
CA TYR A 15 9.08 -22.43 4.39
C TYR A 15 10.35 -21.80 3.79
N PHE A 16 10.97 -20.84 4.50
CA PHE A 16 12.18 -20.17 4.04
C PHE A 16 13.49 -20.80 4.48
N LYS A 17 13.47 -21.92 5.21
CA LYS A 17 14.67 -22.55 5.80
C LYS A 17 15.77 -22.88 4.80
N ASN A 18 15.38 -23.33 3.60
CA ASN A 18 16.31 -23.69 2.52
C ASN A 18 16.16 -22.76 1.32
N HIS A 19 15.66 -21.56 1.53
CA HIS A 19 15.48 -20.61 0.45
C HIS A 19 16.79 -19.87 0.16
N ASP A 20 17.19 -19.78 -1.12
CA ASP A 20 18.50 -19.25 -1.53
C ASP A 20 18.73 -17.76 -1.19
N VAL A 21 17.66 -16.98 -0.98
CA VAL A 21 17.72 -15.50 -0.89
C VAL A 21 17.04 -14.96 0.36
N ILE A 22 16.10 -15.68 0.96
CA ILE A 22 15.28 -15.21 2.09
C ILE A 22 15.56 -16.06 3.30
N SER A 23 15.84 -15.41 4.44
CA SER A 23 15.92 -16.05 5.77
C SER A 23 15.08 -15.27 6.79
N ILE A 24 14.55 -15.97 7.78
CA ILE A 24 13.82 -15.37 8.90
C ILE A 24 14.69 -15.52 10.16
N ASP A 25 15.66 -14.62 10.28
CA ASP A 25 16.70 -14.74 11.32
C ASP A 25 16.22 -14.26 12.70
N TYR A 26 15.35 -13.24 12.72
CA TYR A 26 14.85 -12.63 13.94
C TYR A 26 13.34 -12.72 14.03
N THR A 27 12.84 -13.08 15.22
CA THR A 27 11.40 -13.14 15.52
C THR A 27 11.10 -12.51 16.86
N ALA A 28 9.92 -11.93 17.00
CA ALA A 28 9.40 -11.37 18.24
C ALA A 28 7.89 -11.63 18.32
N ASN A 29 7.36 -11.77 19.54
CA ASN A 29 5.97 -12.13 19.78
C ASN A 29 5.07 -10.94 20.17
N ASP A 30 5.65 -9.76 20.28
CA ASP A 30 4.92 -8.50 20.51
C ASP A 30 5.72 -7.29 19.99
N GLY A 31 5.08 -6.13 20.01
CA GLY A 31 5.71 -4.91 19.49
C GLY A 31 6.86 -4.38 20.35
N LEU A 32 6.89 -4.67 21.64
CA LEU A 32 7.97 -4.22 22.51
C LEU A 32 9.25 -5.02 22.25
N GLU A 33 9.14 -6.35 22.19
CA GLU A 33 10.24 -7.24 21.81
C GLU A 33 10.68 -6.97 20.37
N GLY A 34 9.71 -6.77 19.46
CA GLY A 34 9.96 -6.44 18.06
C GLY A 34 10.81 -5.18 17.90
N MET A 35 10.45 -4.10 18.61
CA MET A 35 11.24 -2.87 18.57
C MET A 35 12.65 -3.03 19.11
N LYS A 36 12.81 -3.80 20.21
CA LYS A 36 14.14 -4.08 20.75
C LYS A 36 15.03 -4.79 19.72
N VAL A 37 14.50 -5.83 19.09
CA VAL A 37 15.21 -6.57 18.04
C VAL A 37 15.54 -5.68 16.84
N ILE A 38 14.56 -4.87 16.38
CA ILE A 38 14.76 -3.95 15.26
C ILE A 38 15.88 -2.96 15.56
N GLU A 39 15.93 -2.37 16.75
CA GLU A 39 16.97 -1.41 17.13
C GLU A 39 18.35 -2.02 17.23
N GLU A 40 18.44 -3.20 17.83
CA GLU A 40 19.72 -3.90 18.00
C GLU A 40 20.27 -4.45 16.68
N LYS A 41 19.37 -4.77 15.72
CA LYS A 41 19.71 -5.52 14.51
C LYS A 41 19.37 -4.78 13.20
N LYS A 42 19.06 -3.47 13.26
CA LYS A 42 18.64 -2.69 12.09
C LYS A 42 19.57 -2.77 10.88
N ASP A 43 20.87 -2.92 11.11
CA ASP A 43 21.89 -2.99 10.08
C ASP A 43 22.01 -4.40 9.44
N GLU A 44 21.40 -5.41 10.07
CA GLU A 44 21.35 -6.80 9.61
C GLU A 44 19.97 -7.17 9.00
N ILE A 45 18.95 -6.34 9.24
CA ILE A 45 17.56 -6.58 8.79
C ILE A 45 17.32 -5.90 7.44
N ASP A 46 16.88 -6.67 6.46
CA ASP A 46 16.50 -6.15 5.14
C ASP A 46 15.02 -5.74 5.03
N ALA A 47 14.14 -6.40 5.78
CA ALA A 47 12.72 -6.12 5.84
C ALA A 47 12.10 -6.62 7.14
N VAL A 48 10.99 -6.01 7.55
CA VAL A 48 10.18 -6.41 8.72
C VAL A 48 8.84 -6.93 8.22
N ILE A 49 8.45 -8.14 8.65
CA ILE A 49 7.09 -8.65 8.53
C ILE A 49 6.42 -8.37 9.87
N LEU A 50 5.31 -7.64 9.87
CA LEU A 50 4.70 -7.09 11.07
C LEU A 50 3.21 -7.39 11.13
N ASP A 51 2.76 -8.05 12.20
CA ASP A 51 1.33 -8.06 12.53
C ASP A 51 0.93 -6.76 13.23
N LEU A 52 -0.29 -6.30 12.98
CA LEU A 52 -0.84 -5.12 13.66
C LEU A 52 -1.49 -5.49 15.01
N ILE A 53 -2.03 -6.70 15.15
CA ILE A 53 -2.77 -7.10 16.34
C ILE A 53 -1.92 -8.07 17.15
N MET A 54 -1.33 -7.56 18.20
CA MET A 54 -0.48 -8.34 19.11
C MET A 54 -0.72 -7.88 20.57
N PRO A 55 -0.47 -8.75 21.56
CA PRO A 55 -0.53 -8.38 22.98
C PRO A 55 0.57 -7.37 23.35
N ASN A 56 0.45 -6.74 24.52
CA ASN A 56 1.33 -5.75 25.12
C ASN A 56 1.49 -4.47 24.28
N LYS A 57 2.25 -4.50 23.21
CA LYS A 57 2.41 -3.44 22.23
C LYS A 57 2.08 -3.97 20.84
N ASP A 58 1.20 -3.30 20.15
CA ASP A 58 0.70 -3.63 18.83
C ASP A 58 1.66 -3.21 17.69
N GLY A 59 1.29 -3.53 16.45
CA GLY A 59 2.10 -3.17 15.28
C GLY A 59 2.12 -1.67 14.99
N MET A 60 1.09 -0.92 15.41
CA MET A 60 1.08 0.54 15.28
C MET A 60 2.18 1.16 16.14
N TYR A 61 2.33 0.70 17.39
CA TYR A 61 3.43 1.13 18.26
C TYR A 61 4.81 0.91 17.60
N VAL A 62 4.98 -0.22 16.90
CA VAL A 62 6.23 -0.50 16.16
C VAL A 62 6.46 0.53 15.07
N LEU A 63 5.46 0.79 14.22
CA LEU A 63 5.54 1.76 13.12
C LEU A 63 5.81 3.18 13.62
N GLU A 64 5.09 3.63 14.65
CA GLU A 64 5.27 4.94 15.29
C GLU A 64 6.69 5.09 15.86
N THR A 65 7.17 4.06 16.55
CA THR A 65 8.48 4.07 17.17
C THR A 65 9.58 4.06 16.11
N MET A 66 9.47 3.26 15.06
CA MET A 66 10.40 3.28 13.92
C MET A 66 10.47 4.68 13.30
N LYS A 67 9.31 5.31 13.02
CA LYS A 67 9.24 6.66 12.46
C LYS A 67 9.90 7.70 13.38
N SER A 68 9.57 7.70 14.67
CA SER A 68 10.12 8.64 15.66
C SER A 68 11.64 8.52 15.83
N ARG A 69 12.16 7.29 15.72
CA ARG A 69 13.61 6.99 15.84
C ARG A 69 14.34 7.02 14.49
N LYS A 70 13.64 7.38 13.40
CA LYS A 70 14.20 7.47 12.04
C LYS A 70 14.82 6.15 11.57
N ILE A 71 14.16 5.04 11.89
CA ILE A 71 14.52 3.70 11.40
C ILE A 71 13.74 3.44 10.11
N PHE A 72 14.45 3.41 8.98
CA PHE A 72 13.86 3.27 7.65
C PHE A 72 14.09 1.85 7.09
N LEU A 73 13.40 0.88 7.65
CA LEU A 73 13.38 -0.48 7.12
C LEU A 73 12.11 -0.72 6.32
N PRO A 74 12.17 -1.46 5.21
CA PRO A 74 10.97 -1.91 4.51
C PRO A 74 10.07 -2.74 5.44
N VAL A 75 8.75 -2.44 5.42
CA VAL A 75 7.77 -3.15 6.25
C VAL A 75 6.70 -3.79 5.36
N ILE A 76 6.44 -5.08 5.62
CA ILE A 76 5.29 -5.83 5.11
C ILE A 76 4.34 -6.02 6.29
N VAL A 77 3.20 -5.40 6.27
CA VAL A 77 2.15 -5.63 7.26
C VAL A 77 1.37 -6.89 6.88
N ALA A 78 1.31 -7.86 7.80
CA ALA A 78 0.55 -9.10 7.63
C ALA A 78 -0.44 -9.23 8.80
N THR A 79 -1.72 -8.93 8.59
CA THR A 79 -2.72 -8.84 9.66
C THR A 79 -4.07 -9.42 9.27
N SER A 80 -4.85 -9.85 10.27
CA SER A 80 -6.25 -10.26 10.09
C SER A 80 -7.22 -9.06 10.02
N TYR A 81 -6.74 -7.85 10.31
CA TYR A 81 -7.58 -6.67 10.39
C TYR A 81 -7.76 -6.01 9.02
N ASN A 82 -9.00 -5.93 8.55
CA ASN A 82 -9.35 -5.44 7.21
C ASN A 82 -10.24 -4.17 7.27
N ALA A 83 -9.95 -3.24 8.17
CA ALA A 83 -10.65 -1.96 8.17
C ALA A 83 -9.89 -0.96 7.28
N SER A 84 -10.59 -0.32 6.35
CA SER A 84 -10.05 0.67 5.43
C SER A 84 -9.35 1.84 6.14
N ASP A 85 -9.85 2.24 7.30
CA ASP A 85 -9.26 3.32 8.09
C ASP A 85 -7.87 2.95 8.64
N VAL A 86 -7.68 1.70 9.07
CA VAL A 86 -6.37 1.21 9.56
C VAL A 86 -5.38 1.05 8.40
N ILE A 87 -5.83 0.58 7.23
CA ILE A 87 -4.96 0.50 6.05
C ILE A 87 -4.46 1.90 5.66
N ARG A 88 -5.33 2.91 5.72
CA ARG A 88 -4.95 4.30 5.45
C ARG A 88 -3.95 4.81 6.49
N GLU A 89 -4.24 4.64 7.77
CA GLU A 89 -3.36 5.06 8.86
C GLU A 89 -1.97 4.40 8.76
N VAL A 90 -1.93 3.10 8.56
CA VAL A 90 -0.69 2.33 8.37
C VAL A 90 0.12 2.82 7.16
N SER A 91 -0.55 3.24 6.09
CA SER A 91 0.11 3.75 4.89
C SER A 91 0.90 5.04 5.15
N GLU A 92 0.47 5.88 6.10
CA GLU A 92 1.18 7.12 6.51
C GLU A 92 2.54 6.86 7.16
N TYR A 93 2.80 5.62 7.59
CA TYR A 93 4.09 5.18 8.15
C TYR A 93 5.07 4.64 7.10
N GLY A 94 4.71 4.66 5.81
CA GLY A 94 5.60 4.23 4.73
C GLY A 94 5.72 2.72 4.60
N VAL A 95 4.69 1.97 4.94
CA VAL A 95 4.62 0.51 4.77
C VAL A 95 4.71 0.13 3.31
N ASN A 96 5.55 -0.84 2.97
CA ASN A 96 5.79 -1.24 1.58
C ASN A 96 4.72 -2.15 1.00
N TYR A 97 4.15 -3.04 1.83
CA TYR A 97 3.11 -3.99 1.43
C TYR A 97 2.16 -4.27 2.58
N PHE A 98 0.92 -4.60 2.21
CA PHE A 98 -0.12 -5.04 3.12
C PHE A 98 -0.66 -6.40 2.65
N ILE A 99 -0.69 -7.39 3.55
CA ILE A 99 -1.18 -8.75 3.28
C ILE A 99 -2.22 -9.10 4.33
N LEU A 100 -3.39 -9.55 3.89
CA LEU A 100 -4.44 -10.01 4.79
C LEU A 100 -4.23 -11.49 5.14
N LYS A 101 -4.32 -11.81 6.43
CA LYS A 101 -4.40 -13.20 6.91
C LYS A 101 -5.84 -13.74 6.74
N PRO A 102 -6.00 -15.01 6.30
CA PRO A 102 -4.96 -15.96 5.92
C PRO A 102 -4.39 -15.66 4.53
N PHE A 103 -3.10 -15.94 4.32
CA PHE A 103 -2.41 -15.75 3.04
C PHE A 103 -1.57 -16.98 2.66
N GLU A 104 -1.26 -17.11 1.38
CA GLU A 104 -0.34 -18.12 0.89
C GLU A 104 1.12 -17.67 1.09
N LEU A 105 1.99 -18.58 1.55
CA LEU A 105 3.41 -18.27 1.79
C LEU A 105 4.13 -17.80 0.51
N SER A 106 3.70 -18.30 -0.64
CA SER A 106 4.19 -17.83 -1.96
C SER A 106 3.87 -16.36 -2.25
N ASP A 107 2.79 -15.82 -1.70
CA ASP A 107 2.47 -14.40 -1.86
C ASP A 107 3.35 -13.52 -0.96
N LEU A 108 3.62 -13.97 0.26
CA LEU A 108 4.61 -13.33 1.14
C LEU A 108 6.00 -13.34 0.49
N GLU A 109 6.44 -14.48 -0.07
CA GLU A 109 7.70 -14.61 -0.80
C GLU A 109 7.84 -13.58 -1.91
N LYS A 110 6.84 -13.47 -2.78
CA LYS A 110 6.83 -12.47 -3.87
C LYS A 110 7.04 -11.06 -3.34
N ARG A 111 6.37 -10.68 -2.23
CA ARG A 111 6.49 -9.33 -1.66
C ARG A 111 7.88 -9.07 -1.09
N ILE A 112 8.48 -10.06 -0.43
CA ILE A 112 9.86 -9.95 0.09
C ILE A 112 10.86 -9.80 -1.08
N LEU A 113 10.73 -10.61 -2.12
CA LEU A 113 11.59 -10.53 -3.31
C LEU A 113 11.43 -9.20 -4.05
N ASP A 114 10.23 -8.64 -4.09
CA ASP A 114 9.99 -7.33 -4.70
C ASP A 114 10.67 -6.19 -3.93
N ILE A 115 10.75 -6.26 -2.61
CA ILE A 115 11.53 -5.33 -1.78
C ILE A 115 13.01 -5.37 -2.18
N ASN A 116 13.58 -6.56 -2.32
CA ASN A 116 14.98 -6.73 -2.72
C ASN A 116 15.30 -6.20 -4.12
N LYS A 117 14.37 -6.37 -5.06
CA LYS A 117 14.53 -5.81 -6.43
C LYS A 117 14.52 -4.28 -6.41
N LYS A 118 13.78 -3.65 -5.49
CA LYS A 118 13.69 -2.20 -5.34
C LYS A 118 14.93 -1.59 -4.70
N LYS A 119 15.57 -2.26 -3.73
CA LYS A 119 16.89 -1.83 -3.20
C LYS A 119 17.95 -1.69 -4.31
N LYS A 120 17.88 -2.48 -5.38
CA LYS A 120 18.78 -2.39 -6.55
C LYS A 120 18.40 -1.29 -7.55
N LYS A 121 17.24 -0.61 -7.36
CA LYS A 121 16.76 0.49 -8.21
C LYS A 121 16.38 1.68 -7.36
N GLU A 122 17.36 2.30 -6.70
CA GLU A 122 17.19 3.48 -5.83
C GLU A 122 16.75 4.76 -6.56
N SER A 123 15.72 4.71 -7.38
CA SER A 123 15.13 5.94 -7.96
C SER A 123 13.62 5.88 -8.28
N LYS A 124 12.84 4.92 -7.76
CA LYS A 124 11.42 4.78 -8.12
C LYS A 124 10.46 4.50 -6.96
N ASN A 125 10.65 5.12 -5.79
CA ASN A 125 9.69 5.00 -4.68
C ASN A 125 8.33 5.67 -4.94
N ILE A 126 8.25 6.55 -5.93
CA ILE A 126 7.01 7.24 -6.35
C ILE A 126 6.08 6.26 -7.11
N ASP A 127 6.62 5.35 -7.92
CA ASP A 127 5.83 4.46 -8.80
C ASP A 127 5.02 3.39 -8.05
N PHE A 128 5.40 3.02 -6.83
CA PHE A 128 4.75 1.90 -6.11
C PHE A 128 3.43 2.32 -5.44
N TYR A 129 3.43 3.46 -4.76
CA TYR A 129 2.20 4.02 -4.18
C TYR A 129 1.22 4.36 -5.28
N HIS A 130 1.71 4.94 -6.37
CA HIS A 130 0.93 5.27 -7.55
C HIS A 130 0.30 4.02 -8.19
N ASN A 131 1.04 2.91 -8.34
CA ASN A 131 0.51 1.65 -8.88
C ASN A 131 -0.54 0.99 -7.98
N ASN A 132 -0.35 0.94 -6.66
CA ASN A 132 -1.35 0.38 -5.75
C ASN A 132 -2.60 1.27 -5.67
N LEU A 133 -2.45 2.58 -5.67
CA LEU A 133 -3.54 3.52 -5.76
C LEU A 133 -4.32 3.31 -7.07
N GLN A 134 -3.65 3.22 -8.20
CA GLN A 134 -4.26 2.99 -9.52
C GLN A 134 -5.01 1.65 -9.59
N ILE A 135 -4.49 0.59 -8.98
CA ILE A 135 -5.17 -0.71 -8.88
C ILE A 135 -6.44 -0.59 -8.02
N SER A 136 -6.36 0.10 -6.87
CA SER A 136 -7.49 0.32 -5.98
C SER A 136 -8.57 1.17 -6.64
N ILE A 137 -8.19 2.26 -7.30
CA ILE A 137 -9.12 3.11 -8.07
C ILE A 137 -9.80 2.29 -9.17
N THR A 138 -9.03 1.51 -9.92
CA THR A 138 -9.55 0.64 -11.00
C THR A 138 -10.61 -0.33 -10.47
N LYS A 139 -10.36 -0.96 -9.33
CA LYS A 139 -11.28 -1.89 -8.68
C LYS A 139 -12.58 -1.18 -8.27
N ILE A 140 -12.48 -0.03 -7.61
CA ILE A 140 -13.64 0.77 -7.20
C ILE A 140 -14.47 1.21 -8.41
N LEU A 141 -13.84 1.72 -9.46
CA LEU A 141 -14.54 2.15 -10.66
C LEU A 141 -15.26 1.00 -11.36
N HIS A 142 -14.69 -0.20 -11.33
CA HIS A 142 -15.32 -1.42 -11.85
C HIS A 142 -16.52 -1.83 -10.98
N GLU A 143 -16.39 -1.79 -9.66
CA GLU A 143 -17.49 -2.07 -8.71
C GLU A 143 -18.64 -1.08 -8.86
N LEU A 144 -18.34 0.19 -9.14
CA LEU A 144 -19.33 1.23 -9.46
C LEU A 144 -19.98 1.04 -10.85
N GLY A 145 -19.51 0.09 -11.66
CA GLY A 145 -20.05 -0.19 -12.98
C GLY A 145 -19.64 0.80 -14.07
N ILE A 146 -18.57 1.58 -13.86
CA ILE A 146 -18.08 2.51 -14.89
C ILE A 146 -17.29 1.74 -15.95
N PRO A 147 -17.70 1.75 -17.23
CA PRO A 147 -17.04 0.98 -18.26
C PRO A 147 -15.64 1.49 -18.57
N SER A 148 -14.65 0.59 -18.58
CA SER A 148 -13.23 0.96 -18.78
C SER A 148 -12.88 1.48 -20.17
N HIS A 149 -13.74 1.23 -21.19
CA HIS A 149 -13.50 1.62 -22.57
C HIS A 149 -13.95 3.07 -22.92
N ILE A 150 -14.63 3.76 -21.99
CA ILE A 150 -15.06 5.14 -22.22
C ILE A 150 -14.02 6.14 -21.70
N LYS A 151 -13.87 7.29 -22.38
CA LYS A 151 -12.90 8.32 -22.01
C LYS A 151 -13.08 8.85 -20.58
N GLY A 152 -14.33 8.96 -20.13
CA GLY A 152 -14.66 9.40 -18.78
C GLY A 152 -14.05 8.52 -17.69
N TYR A 153 -13.92 7.22 -17.92
CA TYR A 153 -13.22 6.30 -17.01
C TYR A 153 -11.76 6.72 -16.78
N GLN A 154 -11.04 7.02 -17.86
CA GLN A 154 -9.64 7.43 -17.76
C GLN A 154 -9.50 8.75 -17.02
N TYR A 155 -10.39 9.71 -17.28
CA TYR A 155 -10.38 11.02 -16.61
C TYR A 155 -10.73 10.91 -15.12
N ILE A 156 -11.72 10.09 -14.75
CA ILE A 156 -12.08 9.85 -13.35
C ILE A 156 -10.92 9.16 -12.61
N ARG A 157 -10.31 8.15 -13.21
CA ARG A 157 -9.17 7.45 -12.62
C ARG A 157 -8.01 8.39 -12.32
N GLU A 158 -7.69 9.26 -13.27
CA GLU A 158 -6.62 10.25 -13.11
C GLU A 158 -7.00 11.33 -12.09
N ALA A 159 -8.24 11.83 -12.15
CA ALA A 159 -8.76 12.81 -11.20
C ALA A 159 -8.66 12.34 -9.75
N ILE A 160 -9.02 11.08 -9.48
CA ILE A 160 -8.90 10.50 -8.14
C ILE A 160 -7.43 10.43 -7.71
N GLY A 161 -6.51 10.11 -8.62
CA GLY A 161 -5.08 10.11 -8.34
C GLY A 161 -4.58 11.50 -7.93
N ILE A 162 -4.91 12.54 -8.70
CA ILE A 162 -4.54 13.94 -8.41
C ILE A 162 -5.13 14.38 -7.06
N ILE A 163 -6.41 14.14 -6.80
CA ILE A 163 -7.06 14.49 -5.53
C ILE A 163 -6.42 13.76 -4.34
N TYR A 164 -6.00 12.51 -4.53
CA TYR A 164 -5.34 11.74 -3.47
C TYR A 164 -3.98 12.34 -3.10
N GLU A 165 -3.22 12.79 -4.08
CA GLU A 165 -1.92 13.45 -3.88
C GLU A 165 -2.07 14.91 -3.40
N HIS A 166 -3.13 15.60 -3.88
CA HIS A 166 -3.44 16.99 -3.62
C HIS A 166 -4.90 17.18 -3.17
N PRO A 167 -5.25 16.84 -1.90
CA PRO A 167 -6.64 16.89 -1.42
C PRO A 167 -7.31 18.28 -1.51
N GLU A 168 -6.52 19.34 -1.52
CA GLU A 168 -6.98 20.73 -1.70
C GLU A 168 -7.67 20.95 -3.05
N THR A 169 -7.33 20.18 -4.07
CA THR A 169 -7.94 20.27 -5.42
C THR A 169 -9.44 19.94 -5.43
N ILE A 170 -9.98 19.27 -4.41
CA ILE A 170 -11.45 19.04 -4.27
C ILE A 170 -12.21 20.36 -4.24
N GLY A 171 -11.65 21.41 -3.62
CA GLY A 171 -12.27 22.75 -3.57
C GLY A 171 -12.29 23.47 -4.92
N GLY A 172 -11.49 23.02 -5.88
CA GLY A 172 -11.28 23.70 -7.18
C GLY A 172 -11.53 22.83 -8.41
N ILE A 173 -12.44 21.83 -8.35
CA ILE A 173 -12.65 20.84 -9.44
C ILE A 173 -12.73 21.47 -10.83
N THR A 174 -13.53 22.52 -11.00
CA THR A 174 -13.73 23.17 -12.30
C THR A 174 -12.58 24.11 -12.69
N LYS A 175 -11.92 24.71 -11.69
CA LYS A 175 -10.89 25.75 -11.92
C LYS A 175 -9.47 25.20 -11.96
N GLU A 176 -9.23 24.08 -11.35
CA GLU A 176 -7.90 23.48 -11.16
C GLU A 176 -7.84 22.07 -11.77
N LEU A 177 -8.67 21.14 -11.29
CA LEU A 177 -8.60 19.74 -11.67
C LEU A 177 -8.96 19.49 -13.16
N TYR A 178 -10.05 20.08 -13.66
CA TYR A 178 -10.43 19.87 -15.06
C TYR A 178 -9.45 20.50 -16.05
N PRO A 179 -8.89 21.70 -15.83
CA PRO A 179 -7.80 22.22 -16.66
C PRO A 179 -6.56 21.32 -16.67
N GLU A 180 -6.12 20.81 -15.52
CA GLU A 180 -4.98 19.89 -15.42
C GLU A 180 -5.21 18.60 -16.20
N LEU A 181 -6.39 17.99 -16.06
CA LEU A 181 -6.78 16.84 -16.87
C LEU A 181 -6.84 17.16 -18.37
N ALA A 182 -7.34 18.34 -18.73
CA ALA A 182 -7.41 18.76 -20.12
C ALA A 182 -6.03 18.90 -20.77
N GLU A 183 -5.08 19.45 -20.05
CA GLU A 183 -3.67 19.54 -20.47
C GLU A 183 -3.04 18.16 -20.59
N LYS A 184 -3.16 17.31 -19.54
CA LYS A 184 -2.58 15.97 -19.51
C LYS A 184 -3.07 15.06 -20.64
N PHE A 185 -4.34 15.19 -21.05
CA PHE A 185 -4.95 14.35 -22.07
C PHE A 185 -5.08 15.05 -23.43
N ASP A 186 -4.41 16.17 -23.64
CA ASP A 186 -4.47 16.99 -24.87
C ASP A 186 -5.91 17.19 -25.36
N THR A 187 -6.75 17.77 -24.50
CA THR A 187 -8.17 17.98 -24.76
C THR A 187 -8.65 19.30 -24.16
N THR A 188 -9.97 19.54 -24.15
CA THR A 188 -10.57 20.75 -23.59
C THR A 188 -11.28 20.44 -22.26
N VAL A 189 -11.35 21.44 -21.38
CA VAL A 189 -12.06 21.36 -20.08
C VAL A 189 -13.52 20.89 -20.29
N SER A 190 -14.22 21.43 -21.28
CA SER A 190 -15.60 21.04 -21.56
C SER A 190 -15.76 19.59 -22.03
N ARG A 191 -14.74 19.03 -22.69
CA ARG A 191 -14.74 17.61 -23.08
C ARG A 191 -14.46 16.72 -21.90
N VAL A 192 -13.56 17.12 -21.00
CA VAL A 192 -13.30 16.40 -19.74
C VAL A 192 -14.56 16.33 -18.89
N GLU A 193 -15.20 17.47 -18.64
CA GLU A 193 -16.44 17.55 -17.86
C GLU A 193 -17.55 16.67 -18.45
N ARG A 194 -17.80 16.80 -19.76
CA ARG A 194 -18.82 16.00 -20.44
C ARG A 194 -18.54 14.50 -20.36
N ALA A 195 -17.29 14.08 -20.53
CA ALA A 195 -16.91 12.67 -20.50
C ALA A 195 -17.04 12.08 -19.08
N ILE A 196 -16.68 12.83 -18.04
CA ILE A 196 -16.86 12.42 -16.64
C ILE A 196 -18.35 12.30 -16.32
N ARG A 197 -19.14 13.31 -16.65
CA ARG A 197 -20.60 13.28 -16.45
C ARG A 197 -21.25 12.07 -17.13
N HIS A 198 -20.91 11.84 -18.39
CA HIS A 198 -21.40 10.68 -19.13
C HIS A 198 -21.01 9.35 -18.48
N ALA A 199 -19.79 9.23 -17.98
CA ALA A 199 -19.33 8.01 -17.31
C ALA A 199 -20.15 7.72 -16.02
N ILE A 200 -20.45 8.76 -15.25
CA ILE A 200 -21.27 8.67 -14.04
C ILE A 200 -22.72 8.30 -14.41
N GLU A 201 -23.31 8.93 -15.44
CA GLU A 201 -24.67 8.62 -15.93
C GLU A 201 -24.79 7.15 -16.38
N VAL A 202 -23.80 6.64 -17.11
CA VAL A 202 -23.78 5.23 -17.55
C VAL A 202 -23.71 4.27 -16.36
N ALA A 203 -22.95 4.58 -15.33
CA ALA A 203 -22.87 3.77 -14.11
C ALA A 203 -24.20 3.77 -13.33
N TRP A 204 -24.86 4.94 -13.26
CA TRP A 204 -26.10 5.11 -12.49
C TRP A 204 -27.35 4.53 -13.19
N SER A 205 -27.30 4.31 -14.50
CA SER A 205 -28.41 3.78 -15.29
C SER A 205 -28.46 2.24 -15.35
N ARG A 206 -27.60 1.56 -14.60
CA ARG A 206 -27.56 0.10 -14.47
C ARG A 206 -28.16 -0.35 -13.14
#